data_9a48cdccf8cae88b54ae240c34c6440e
#
_entry.id   9a48cdccf8cae88b54ae240c34c6440e
#
_cell.length_a   1.000
_cell.length_b   1.000
_cell.length_c   1.000
_cell.angle_alpha   90.00
_cell.angle_beta   90.00
_cell.angle_gamma   90.00
#
_symmetry.space_group_name_H-M   'P 1'
#
loop_
_entity.id
_entity.type
_entity.pdbx_description
1 polymer ?
#
loop_
_entity_poly.entity_id
_entity_poly.type
_entity_poly.pdbx_seq_one_letter_code
_entity_poly.pdbx_strand_id
1 'polypeptide(L)'
;MQVFAMRRDYVAVMDADLQDPPALLPKMLELLQTGEYDSVATRRVSRAGEPPVRSWFARRFYQLINKISDADIVDGARDFRLMRRSMVDAILSMSEYNRFSKGIFGWVGFRTYWLPFENVERVAGQTKWNFWGLFKYAIDGIIDFSQAPLSVASWFGIGMTFCSILAILFIVVRRLLFGDPVAGWASTICVIILIGGLQLFCLGIIGQYIAKIYLETKHRPHFIVAESNRKDAALIR
;
A
#
# COMPACT_ATOMS: atom_id res chain seq x y z
N MET A 1 12.38 6.79 -2.32
CA MET A 1 12.76 6.96 -3.74
C MET A 1 13.06 8.43 -3.97
N GLN A 2 14.32 8.81 -4.18
CA GLN A 2 14.71 10.18 -4.51
C GLN A 2 14.81 10.26 -6.04
N VAL A 3 13.77 10.78 -6.69
CA VAL A 3 13.84 11.11 -8.12
C VAL A 3 14.32 12.55 -8.21
N PHE A 4 15.58 12.74 -8.51
CA PHE A 4 16.12 14.08 -8.79
C PHE A 4 15.47 14.60 -10.10
N ALA A 5 15.01 15.85 -10.08
CA ALA A 5 14.47 16.54 -11.24
C ALA A 5 15.57 16.82 -12.27
N MET A 6 16.04 15.78 -12.96
CA MET A 6 16.92 15.94 -14.11
C MET A 6 16.07 16.32 -15.34
N ARG A 7 16.49 17.35 -16.08
CA ARG A 7 15.91 17.72 -17.40
C ARG A 7 16.39 16.70 -18.45
N ARG A 8 15.89 15.48 -18.38
CA ARG A 8 16.16 14.40 -19.33
C ARG A 8 14.85 13.82 -19.81
N ASP A 9 14.81 13.37 -21.05
CA ASP A 9 13.62 12.79 -21.68
C ASP A 9 13.23 11.46 -21.03
N TYR A 10 14.21 10.76 -20.49
CA TYR A 10 14.03 9.47 -19.82
C TYR A 10 14.70 9.47 -18.44
N VAL A 11 14.07 8.80 -17.49
CA VAL A 11 14.58 8.61 -16.13
C VAL A 11 14.50 7.14 -15.75
N ALA A 12 15.64 6.57 -15.35
CA ALA A 12 15.71 5.23 -14.80
C ALA A 12 15.71 5.27 -13.26
N VAL A 13 14.97 4.35 -12.65
CA VAL A 13 15.00 4.06 -11.22
C VAL A 13 15.45 2.63 -11.04
N MET A 14 16.46 2.38 -10.20
CA MET A 14 16.95 1.05 -9.90
C MET A 14 17.51 0.98 -8.48
N ASP A 15 17.51 -0.22 -7.89
CA ASP A 15 18.15 -0.47 -6.61
C ASP A 15 19.67 -0.57 -6.76
N ALA A 16 20.39 -0.09 -5.75
CA ALA A 16 21.86 -0.06 -5.76
C ALA A 16 22.50 -1.43 -5.47
N ASP A 17 21.73 -2.45 -5.14
CA ASP A 17 22.21 -3.80 -4.79
C ASP A 17 22.51 -4.69 -6.02
N LEU A 18 22.35 -4.14 -7.23
CA LEU A 18 22.60 -4.80 -8.52
C LEU A 18 21.81 -6.12 -8.74
N GLN A 19 20.75 -6.34 -7.97
CA GLN A 19 19.81 -7.43 -8.28
C GLN A 19 19.05 -7.19 -9.59
N ASP A 20 18.95 -5.93 -9.98
CA ASP A 20 18.36 -5.48 -11.22
C ASP A 20 19.49 -5.19 -12.24
N PRO A 21 19.67 -6.00 -13.28
CA PRO A 21 20.83 -5.88 -14.17
C PRO A 21 20.76 -4.62 -15.04
N PRO A 22 21.74 -3.69 -14.93
CA PRO A 22 21.77 -2.47 -15.74
C PRO A 22 21.85 -2.74 -17.24
N ALA A 23 22.30 -3.93 -17.63
CA ALA A 23 22.36 -4.39 -19.02
C ALA A 23 21.00 -4.42 -19.73
N LEU A 24 19.88 -4.36 -18.99
CA LEU A 24 18.55 -4.27 -19.57
C LEU A 24 18.18 -2.87 -20.07
N LEU A 25 18.89 -1.81 -19.63
CA LEU A 25 18.58 -0.42 -19.99
C LEU A 25 18.54 -0.15 -21.50
N PRO A 26 19.46 -0.64 -22.34
CA PRO A 26 19.38 -0.44 -23.78
C PRO A 26 18.09 -1.00 -24.37
N LYS A 27 17.71 -2.22 -23.99
CA LYS A 27 16.45 -2.85 -24.45
C LYS A 27 15.21 -2.11 -23.96
N MET A 28 15.25 -1.60 -22.71
CA MET A 28 14.15 -0.78 -22.18
C MET A 28 14.01 0.53 -22.97
N LEU A 29 15.12 1.13 -23.37
CA LEU A 29 15.13 2.36 -24.17
C LEU A 29 14.57 2.12 -25.58
N GLU A 30 14.96 1.03 -26.25
CA GLU A 30 14.39 0.63 -27.53
C GLU A 30 12.87 0.52 -27.47
N LEU A 31 12.34 -0.17 -26.46
CA LEU A 31 10.89 -0.32 -26.25
C LEU A 31 10.19 1.02 -26.02
N LEU A 32 10.80 1.96 -25.28
CA LEU A 32 10.22 3.29 -25.10
C LEU A 32 10.25 4.13 -26.40
N GLN A 33 11.28 3.94 -27.24
CA GLN A 33 11.43 4.67 -28.49
C GLN A 33 10.36 4.28 -29.53
N THR A 34 9.74 3.09 -29.43
CA THR A 34 8.60 2.71 -30.30
C THR A 34 7.41 3.67 -30.18
N GLY A 35 7.27 4.36 -29.05
CA GLY A 35 6.14 5.27 -28.79
C GLY A 35 4.89 4.58 -28.24
N GLU A 36 4.88 3.26 -28.14
CA GLU A 36 3.72 2.48 -27.66
C GLU A 36 3.57 2.57 -26.12
N TYR A 37 4.71 2.72 -25.41
CA TYR A 37 4.77 2.70 -23.95
C TYR A 37 5.33 3.99 -23.37
N ASP A 38 4.89 4.32 -22.17
CA ASP A 38 5.34 5.47 -21.40
C ASP A 38 6.36 5.07 -20.34
N SER A 39 6.35 3.77 -19.97
CA SER A 39 7.28 3.17 -19.03
C SER A 39 7.61 1.74 -19.44
N VAL A 40 8.84 1.32 -19.19
CA VAL A 40 9.25 -0.09 -19.22
C VAL A 40 9.73 -0.45 -17.83
N ALA A 41 9.05 -1.38 -17.19
CA ALA A 41 9.37 -1.86 -15.85
C ALA A 41 9.77 -3.34 -15.90
N THR A 42 10.63 -3.75 -14.99
CA THR A 42 11.04 -5.14 -14.91
C THR A 42 10.07 -5.94 -14.05
N ARG A 43 9.79 -7.17 -14.49
CA ARG A 43 8.98 -8.14 -13.75
C ARG A 43 9.75 -9.42 -13.55
N ARG A 44 9.86 -9.87 -12.31
CA ARG A 44 10.48 -11.14 -11.97
C ARG A 44 9.58 -12.31 -12.37
N VAL A 45 10.06 -13.21 -13.20
CA VAL A 45 9.28 -14.38 -13.68
C VAL A 45 9.41 -15.59 -12.77
N SER A 46 10.47 -15.68 -11.96
CA SER A 46 10.72 -16.81 -11.08
C SER A 46 10.84 -16.36 -9.62
N ARG A 47 10.25 -17.14 -8.72
CA ARG A 47 10.44 -17.01 -7.26
C ARG A 47 11.36 -18.12 -6.72
N ALA A 48 12.20 -18.70 -7.58
CA ALA A 48 13.18 -19.69 -7.17
C ALA A 48 14.08 -19.11 -6.06
N GLY A 49 14.30 -19.90 -5.00
CA GLY A 49 15.06 -19.47 -3.82
C GLY A 49 14.27 -18.73 -2.72
N GLU A 50 12.97 -18.43 -2.91
CA GLU A 50 12.15 -17.89 -1.82
C GLU A 50 11.51 -19.01 -0.98
N PRO A 51 11.41 -18.83 0.36
CA PRO A 51 10.65 -19.74 1.21
C PRO A 51 9.18 -19.85 0.72
N PRO A 52 8.61 -21.08 0.62
CA PRO A 52 7.28 -21.29 0.05
C PRO A 52 6.18 -20.55 0.82
N VAL A 53 6.31 -20.45 2.14
CA VAL A 53 5.39 -19.71 3.01
C VAL A 53 5.36 -18.23 2.65
N ARG A 54 6.53 -17.60 2.48
CA ARG A 54 6.64 -16.18 2.08
C ARG A 54 6.02 -15.92 0.70
N SER A 55 6.27 -16.81 -0.26
CA SER A 55 5.71 -16.72 -1.60
C SER A 55 4.19 -16.87 -1.60
N TRP A 56 3.64 -17.73 -0.73
CA TRP A 56 2.20 -17.90 -0.56
C TRP A 56 1.55 -16.62 0.00
N PHE A 57 2.10 -16.07 1.09
CA PHE A 57 1.60 -14.80 1.67
C PHE A 57 1.68 -13.64 0.68
N ALA A 58 2.79 -13.52 -0.06
CA ALA A 58 2.93 -12.47 -1.06
C ALA A 58 1.86 -12.58 -2.15
N ARG A 59 1.62 -13.79 -2.70
CA ARG A 59 0.55 -13.99 -3.70
C ARG A 59 -0.83 -13.62 -3.17
N ARG A 60 -1.16 -14.04 -1.94
CA ARG A 60 -2.43 -13.70 -1.30
C ARG A 60 -2.57 -12.19 -1.07
N PHE A 61 -1.49 -11.54 -0.67
CA PHE A 61 -1.47 -10.09 -0.53
C PHE A 61 -1.74 -9.38 -1.86
N TYR A 62 -1.06 -9.75 -2.96
CA TYR A 62 -1.31 -9.14 -4.26
C TYR A 62 -2.73 -9.40 -4.77
N GLN A 63 -3.28 -10.60 -4.57
CA GLN A 63 -4.68 -10.90 -4.91
C GLN A 63 -5.66 -10.03 -4.12
N LEU A 64 -5.41 -9.85 -2.82
CA LEU A 64 -6.25 -9.03 -1.96
C LEU A 64 -6.17 -7.56 -2.35
N ILE A 65 -4.96 -7.00 -2.43
CA ILE A 65 -4.79 -5.57 -2.69
C ILE A 65 -5.35 -5.18 -4.06
N ASN A 66 -5.16 -5.99 -5.11
CA ASN A 66 -5.74 -5.72 -6.42
C ASN A 66 -7.27 -5.82 -6.46
N LYS A 67 -7.89 -6.51 -5.49
CA LYS A 67 -9.35 -6.58 -5.37
C LYS A 67 -9.94 -5.37 -4.65
N ILE A 68 -9.18 -4.77 -3.71
CA ILE A 68 -9.68 -3.73 -2.81
C ILE A 68 -9.04 -2.36 -3.05
N SER A 69 -8.01 -2.27 -3.88
CA SER A 69 -7.27 -1.05 -4.21
C SER A 69 -7.67 -0.51 -5.57
N ASP A 70 -7.63 0.82 -5.71
CA ASP A 70 -7.82 1.51 -6.98
C ASP A 70 -6.55 1.47 -7.86
N ALA A 71 -5.43 0.93 -7.36
CA ALA A 71 -4.17 0.80 -8.08
C ALA A 71 -3.95 -0.64 -8.55
N ASP A 72 -3.61 -0.83 -9.82
CA ASP A 72 -3.22 -2.13 -10.38
C ASP A 72 -1.76 -2.45 -10.02
N ILE A 73 -1.57 -3.33 -9.05
CA ILE A 73 -0.25 -3.71 -8.55
C ILE A 73 0.14 -5.08 -9.11
N VAL A 74 1.08 -5.09 -10.04
CA VAL A 74 1.52 -6.31 -10.71
C VAL A 74 2.39 -7.17 -9.79
N ASP A 75 2.03 -8.46 -9.65
CA ASP A 75 2.83 -9.43 -8.88
C ASP A 75 4.20 -9.65 -9.54
N GLY A 76 5.26 -9.61 -8.74
CA GLY A 76 6.64 -9.71 -9.22
C GLY A 76 7.21 -8.41 -9.81
N ALA A 77 6.42 -7.32 -9.83
CA ALA A 77 6.92 -6.01 -10.25
C ALA A 77 8.10 -5.57 -9.37
N ARG A 78 9.16 -5.10 -10.04
CA ARG A 78 10.32 -4.48 -9.40
C ARG A 78 10.22 -2.96 -9.53
N ASP A 79 10.97 -2.25 -8.71
CA ASP A 79 11.09 -0.79 -8.80
C ASP A 79 12.01 -0.37 -9.97
N PHE A 80 12.81 -1.32 -10.52
CA PHE A 80 13.64 -1.07 -11.70
C PHE A 80 12.79 -0.81 -12.93
N ARG A 81 12.81 0.45 -13.37
CA ARG A 81 12.05 0.92 -14.53
C ARG A 81 12.71 2.11 -15.22
N LEU A 82 12.42 2.23 -16.50
CA LEU A 82 12.75 3.38 -17.32
C LEU A 82 11.44 4.09 -17.71
N MET A 83 11.34 5.40 -17.48
CA MET A 83 10.13 6.18 -17.64
C MET A 83 10.36 7.37 -18.55
N ARG A 84 9.35 7.75 -19.35
CA ARG A 84 9.30 9.03 -20.03
C ARG A 84 9.15 10.19 -19.05
N ARG A 85 9.60 11.36 -19.45
CA ARG A 85 9.52 12.56 -18.63
C ARG A 85 8.10 12.89 -18.19
N SER A 86 7.10 12.70 -19.04
CA SER A 86 5.69 12.93 -18.74
C SER A 86 5.21 12.12 -17.51
N MET A 87 5.57 10.84 -17.45
CA MET A 87 5.24 9.99 -16.30
C MET A 87 5.99 10.45 -15.04
N VAL A 88 7.26 10.82 -15.17
CA VAL A 88 8.05 11.32 -14.03
C VAL A 88 7.46 12.61 -13.48
N ASP A 89 7.04 13.55 -14.35
CA ASP A 89 6.42 14.79 -13.92
C ASP A 89 5.08 14.56 -13.22
N ALA A 90 4.26 13.61 -13.71
CA ALA A 90 3.04 13.20 -13.04
C ALA A 90 3.32 12.64 -11.63
N ILE A 91 4.33 11.76 -11.49
CA ILE A 91 4.73 11.21 -10.19
C ILE A 91 5.28 12.29 -9.24
N LEU A 92 6.03 13.26 -9.77
CA LEU A 92 6.59 14.36 -8.98
C LEU A 92 5.53 15.38 -8.55
N SER A 93 4.43 15.51 -9.30
CA SER A 93 3.30 16.36 -8.91
C SER A 93 2.52 15.81 -7.72
N MET A 94 2.63 14.50 -7.44
CA MET A 94 2.04 13.87 -6.26
C MET A 94 2.89 14.21 -5.03
N SER A 95 2.31 14.93 -4.07
CA SER A 95 3.00 15.42 -2.86
C SER A 95 2.80 14.53 -1.64
N GLU A 96 2.32 13.31 -1.82
CA GLU A 96 2.02 12.35 -0.74
C GLU A 96 3.23 12.11 0.16
N TYR A 97 3.02 12.18 1.47
CA TYR A 97 4.06 11.93 2.48
C TYR A 97 4.44 10.45 2.50
N ASN A 98 3.44 9.56 2.49
CA ASN A 98 3.65 8.11 2.43
C ASN A 98 3.65 7.63 0.98
N ARG A 99 4.84 7.45 0.43
CA ARG A 99 5.00 7.05 -0.99
C ARG A 99 5.17 5.53 -1.11
N PHE A 100 4.06 4.83 -1.29
CA PHE A 100 4.09 3.42 -1.68
C PHE A 100 4.34 3.33 -3.20
N SER A 101 5.59 3.17 -3.61
CA SER A 101 6.03 3.27 -5.01
C SER A 101 5.21 2.41 -5.97
N LYS A 102 4.94 1.15 -5.61
CA LYS A 102 4.19 0.21 -6.45
C LYS A 102 2.76 0.66 -6.69
N GLY A 103 2.10 1.23 -5.68
CA GLY A 103 0.77 1.80 -5.81
C GLY A 103 0.76 3.05 -6.69
N ILE A 104 1.69 3.98 -6.46
CA ILE A 104 1.82 5.22 -7.25
C ILE A 104 2.00 4.89 -8.74
N PHE A 105 2.89 3.95 -9.07
CA PHE A 105 3.14 3.57 -10.46
C PHE A 105 1.92 2.94 -11.16
N GLY A 106 1.09 2.20 -10.43
CA GLY A 106 -0.17 1.67 -10.95
C GLY A 106 -1.25 2.74 -11.08
N TRP A 107 -1.33 3.64 -10.10
CA TRP A 107 -2.37 4.66 -10.01
C TRP A 107 -2.27 5.75 -11.08
N VAL A 108 -1.05 6.16 -11.47
CA VAL A 108 -0.86 7.19 -12.52
C VAL A 108 -1.35 6.76 -13.91
N GLY A 109 -1.64 5.48 -14.14
CA GLY A 109 -2.35 4.99 -15.32
C GLY A 109 -1.58 5.05 -16.65
N PHE A 110 -0.25 5.26 -16.64
CA PHE A 110 0.59 5.25 -17.83
C PHE A 110 0.80 3.84 -18.39
N ARG A 111 0.91 3.72 -19.71
CA ARG A 111 1.13 2.44 -20.40
C ARG A 111 2.51 1.90 -20.08
N THR A 112 2.55 0.79 -19.32
CA THR A 112 3.79 0.16 -18.88
C THR A 112 3.98 -1.19 -19.56
N TYR A 113 5.13 -1.37 -20.22
CA TYR A 113 5.59 -2.69 -20.67
C TYR A 113 6.32 -3.41 -19.54
N TRP A 114 5.96 -4.66 -19.29
CA TRP A 114 6.57 -5.49 -18.24
C TRP A 114 7.62 -6.41 -18.86
N LEU A 115 8.89 -6.00 -18.75
CA LEU A 115 10.01 -6.78 -19.24
C LEU A 115 10.31 -7.94 -18.28
N PRO A 116 10.10 -9.20 -18.71
CA PRO A 116 10.42 -10.35 -17.88
C PRO A 116 11.93 -10.51 -17.74
N PHE A 117 12.41 -10.82 -16.53
CA PHE A 117 13.79 -11.18 -16.29
C PHE A 117 13.92 -12.23 -15.18
N GLU A 118 15.02 -12.97 -15.21
CA GLU A 118 15.35 -13.93 -14.17
C GLU A 118 16.05 -13.22 -13.01
N ASN A 119 15.71 -13.64 -11.78
CA ASN A 119 16.27 -13.04 -10.58
C ASN A 119 17.78 -13.35 -10.47
N VAL A 120 18.58 -12.29 -10.29
CA VAL A 120 20.00 -12.40 -10.01
C VAL A 120 20.21 -12.34 -8.50
N GLU A 121 21.13 -13.16 -7.99
CA GLU A 121 21.50 -13.12 -6.58
C GLU A 121 22.16 -11.78 -6.23
N ARG A 122 21.96 -11.34 -4.99
CA ARG A 122 22.58 -10.09 -4.50
C ARG A 122 24.10 -10.22 -4.53
N VAL A 123 24.74 -9.22 -5.11
CA VAL A 123 26.20 -9.10 -5.09
C VAL A 123 26.72 -8.76 -3.69
N ALA A 124 25.94 -7.97 -2.91
CA ALA A 124 26.29 -7.58 -1.56
C ALA A 124 25.05 -7.24 -0.71
N GLY A 125 25.21 -7.37 0.62
CA GLY A 125 24.18 -6.98 1.59
C GLY A 125 23.27 -8.13 2.03
N GLN A 126 22.63 -7.94 3.19
CA GLN A 126 21.64 -8.85 3.75
C GLN A 126 20.26 -8.20 3.77
N THR A 127 19.22 -9.01 3.65
CA THR A 127 17.84 -8.51 3.76
C THR A 127 17.58 -8.02 5.19
N LYS A 128 17.21 -6.74 5.34
CA LYS A 128 16.84 -6.12 6.63
C LYS A 128 15.36 -6.31 6.96
N TRP A 129 14.57 -6.86 6.04
CA TRP A 129 13.14 -7.04 6.22
C TRP A 129 12.84 -8.27 7.07
N ASN A 130 12.26 -8.05 8.24
CA ASN A 130 11.65 -9.09 9.07
C ASN A 130 10.16 -9.23 8.75
N PHE A 131 9.51 -10.26 9.30
CA PHE A 131 8.08 -10.52 9.09
C PHE A 131 7.20 -9.32 9.50
N TRP A 132 7.46 -8.70 10.64
CA TRP A 132 6.69 -7.56 11.14
C TRP A 132 6.87 -6.31 10.28
N GLY A 133 8.05 -6.09 9.74
CA GLY A 133 8.30 -5.00 8.79
C GLY A 133 7.52 -5.16 7.49
N LEU A 134 7.49 -6.39 6.94
CA LEU A 134 6.70 -6.70 5.75
C LEU A 134 5.19 -6.59 6.01
N PHE A 135 4.73 -7.06 7.16
CA PHE A 135 3.33 -6.96 7.56
C PHE A 135 2.89 -5.50 7.70
N LYS A 136 3.68 -4.67 8.40
CA LYS A 136 3.41 -3.23 8.51
C LYS A 136 3.37 -2.55 7.15
N TYR A 137 4.36 -2.84 6.28
CA TYR A 137 4.40 -2.30 4.93
C TYR A 137 3.18 -2.71 4.09
N ALA A 138 2.69 -3.93 4.27
CA ALA A 138 1.47 -4.40 3.61
C ALA A 138 0.23 -3.64 4.09
N ILE A 139 0.09 -3.42 5.41
CA ILE A 139 -1.00 -2.63 5.98
C ILE A 139 -0.94 -1.18 5.49
N ASP A 140 0.24 -0.56 5.50
CA ASP A 140 0.44 0.80 4.98
C ASP A 140 -0.01 0.90 3.52
N GLY A 141 0.39 -0.07 2.67
CA GLY A 141 -0.04 -0.12 1.27
C GLY A 141 -1.56 -0.27 1.09
N ILE A 142 -2.22 -1.05 1.94
CA ILE A 142 -3.69 -1.19 1.92
C ILE A 142 -4.36 0.13 2.31
N ILE A 143 -3.90 0.78 3.37
CA ILE A 143 -4.52 2.02 3.86
C ILE A 143 -4.31 3.18 2.88
N ASP A 144 -3.14 3.25 2.22
CA ASP A 144 -2.81 4.33 1.29
C ASP A 144 -3.61 4.25 -0.03
N PHE A 145 -3.98 3.04 -0.48
CA PHE A 145 -4.64 2.83 -1.78
C PHE A 145 -6.00 2.13 -1.70
N SER A 146 -6.60 2.02 -0.51
CA SER A 146 -7.89 1.36 -0.36
C SER A 146 -8.71 1.94 0.79
N GLN A 147 -9.99 2.13 0.55
CA GLN A 147 -10.98 2.48 1.57
C GLN A 147 -11.68 1.23 2.17
N ALA A 148 -11.34 0.03 1.69
CA ALA A 148 -11.99 -1.20 2.10
C ALA A 148 -11.95 -1.45 3.62
N PRO A 149 -10.83 -1.23 4.36
CA PRO A 149 -10.81 -1.40 5.81
C PRO A 149 -11.82 -0.50 6.53
N LEU A 150 -11.97 0.74 6.04
CA LEU A 150 -12.93 1.70 6.60
C LEU A 150 -14.37 1.28 6.31
N SER A 151 -14.63 0.82 5.09
CA SER A 151 -15.94 0.29 4.69
C SER A 151 -16.31 -0.96 5.49
N VAL A 152 -15.38 -1.87 5.73
CA VAL A 152 -15.58 -3.05 6.57
C VAL A 152 -15.95 -2.63 7.99
N ALA A 153 -15.24 -1.68 8.60
CA ALA A 153 -15.57 -1.17 9.93
C ALA A 153 -16.98 -0.57 9.98
N SER A 154 -17.39 0.17 8.94
CA SER A 154 -18.71 0.77 8.83
C SER A 154 -19.83 -0.30 8.70
N TRP A 155 -19.64 -1.32 7.85
CA TRP A 155 -20.59 -2.43 7.70
C TRP A 155 -20.72 -3.25 8.98
N PHE A 156 -19.60 -3.47 9.70
CA PHE A 156 -19.65 -4.11 11.03
C PHE A 156 -20.48 -3.28 12.02
N GLY A 157 -20.28 -1.96 12.05
CA GLY A 157 -21.06 -1.06 12.91
C GLY A 157 -22.57 -1.13 12.61
N ILE A 158 -22.94 -1.09 11.32
CA ILE A 158 -24.35 -1.22 10.88
C ILE A 158 -24.92 -2.58 11.29
N GLY A 159 -24.20 -3.67 11.04
CA GLY A 159 -24.62 -5.02 11.41
C GLY A 159 -24.81 -5.19 12.91
N MET A 160 -23.89 -4.68 13.74
CA MET A 160 -23.99 -4.70 15.21
C MET A 160 -25.19 -3.88 15.71
N THR A 161 -25.43 -2.72 15.11
CA THR A 161 -26.60 -1.89 15.46
C THR A 161 -27.90 -2.65 15.19
N PHE A 162 -28.00 -3.29 14.02
CA PHE A 162 -29.16 -4.10 13.68
C PHE A 162 -29.36 -5.29 14.64
N CYS A 163 -28.28 -6.04 14.92
CA CYS A 163 -28.33 -7.14 15.92
C CYS A 163 -28.73 -6.64 17.30
N SER A 164 -28.25 -5.46 17.73
CA SER A 164 -28.60 -4.87 19.02
C SER A 164 -30.08 -4.53 19.10
N ILE A 165 -30.67 -3.95 18.05
CA ILE A 165 -32.11 -3.66 17.99
C ILE A 165 -32.91 -4.94 18.10
N LEU A 166 -32.55 -6.01 17.38
CA LEU A 166 -33.24 -7.31 17.47
C LEU A 166 -33.12 -7.92 18.86
N ALA A 167 -31.92 -7.84 19.49
CA ALA A 167 -31.68 -8.32 20.85
C ALA A 167 -32.53 -7.58 21.88
N ILE A 168 -32.62 -6.24 21.79
CA ILE A 168 -33.46 -5.44 22.66
C ILE A 168 -34.92 -5.81 22.51
N LEU A 169 -35.39 -5.92 21.26
CA LEU A 169 -36.80 -6.34 20.98
C LEU A 169 -37.09 -7.71 21.58
N PHE A 170 -36.18 -8.68 21.39
CA PHE A 170 -36.31 -10.03 21.94
C PHE A 170 -36.37 -10.01 23.48
N ILE A 171 -35.47 -9.23 24.15
CA ILE A 171 -35.48 -9.13 25.60
C ILE A 171 -36.77 -8.50 26.12
N VAL A 172 -37.27 -7.44 25.48
CA VAL A 172 -38.52 -6.76 25.86
C VAL A 172 -39.72 -7.73 25.73
N VAL A 173 -39.85 -8.40 24.59
CA VAL A 173 -40.95 -9.38 24.35
C VAL A 173 -40.86 -10.51 25.36
N ARG A 174 -39.70 -11.10 25.58
CA ARG A 174 -39.47 -12.16 26.57
C ARG A 174 -39.88 -11.73 27.98
N ARG A 175 -39.47 -10.52 28.40
CA ARG A 175 -39.81 -9.96 29.71
C ARG A 175 -41.32 -9.77 29.89
N LEU A 176 -42.03 -9.31 28.86
CA LEU A 176 -43.47 -9.09 28.90
C LEU A 176 -44.26 -10.43 29.00
N LEU A 177 -43.73 -11.51 28.36
CA LEU A 177 -44.40 -12.77 28.30
C LEU A 177 -44.09 -13.71 29.47
N PHE A 178 -42.85 -13.71 30.01
CA PHE A 178 -42.36 -14.73 30.92
C PHE A 178 -41.86 -14.19 32.28
N GLY A 179 -41.87 -12.87 32.51
CA GLY A 179 -41.29 -12.26 33.69
C GLY A 179 -39.74 -12.29 33.72
N ASP A 180 -39.15 -11.86 34.85
CA ASP A 180 -37.69 -11.64 34.95
C ASP A 180 -37.05 -12.53 36.04
N PRO A 181 -36.43 -13.65 35.73
CA PRO A 181 -35.47 -14.27 36.65
C PRO A 181 -34.11 -13.55 36.55
N VAL A 182 -33.57 -13.04 37.65
CA VAL A 182 -32.35 -12.26 37.79
C VAL A 182 -31.05 -13.03 37.40
N ALA A 183 -31.11 -13.90 36.45
CA ALA A 183 -29.97 -14.65 35.92
C ALA A 183 -29.48 -14.01 34.58
N GLY A 184 -28.45 -13.20 34.59
CA GLY A 184 -27.90 -12.62 33.34
C GLY A 184 -26.69 -11.74 33.49
N TRP A 185 -26.17 -11.56 34.70
CA TRP A 185 -25.04 -10.64 34.94
C TRP A 185 -23.80 -10.97 34.12
N ALA A 186 -23.39 -12.25 34.08
CA ALA A 186 -22.22 -12.69 33.33
C ALA A 186 -22.38 -12.51 31.81
N SER A 187 -23.56 -12.84 31.26
CA SER A 187 -23.83 -12.65 29.83
C SER A 187 -23.87 -11.17 29.44
N THR A 188 -24.42 -10.30 30.29
CA THR A 188 -24.45 -8.85 30.08
C THR A 188 -23.02 -8.29 30.01
N ILE A 189 -22.12 -8.68 30.93
CA ILE A 189 -20.73 -8.25 30.92
C ILE A 189 -20.00 -8.73 29.67
N CYS A 190 -20.19 -10.00 29.28
CA CYS A 190 -19.58 -10.53 28.03
C CYS A 190 -20.01 -9.72 26.81
N VAL A 191 -21.28 -9.39 26.70
CA VAL A 191 -21.80 -8.57 25.59
C VAL A 191 -21.22 -7.16 25.62
N ILE A 192 -21.14 -6.51 26.78
CA ILE A 192 -20.56 -5.16 26.92
C ILE A 192 -19.08 -5.17 26.51
N ILE A 193 -18.29 -6.15 26.99
CA ILE A 193 -16.88 -6.27 26.63
C ILE A 193 -16.72 -6.52 25.12
N LEU A 194 -17.55 -7.39 24.52
CA LEU A 194 -17.51 -7.66 23.10
C LEU A 194 -17.82 -6.40 22.27
N ILE A 195 -18.87 -5.68 22.60
CA ILE A 195 -19.25 -4.44 21.92
C ILE A 195 -18.15 -3.38 22.10
N GLY A 196 -17.64 -3.21 23.33
CA GLY A 196 -16.56 -2.28 23.62
C GLY A 196 -15.27 -2.59 22.86
N GLY A 197 -14.90 -3.88 22.79
CA GLY A 197 -13.75 -4.34 22.00
C GLY A 197 -13.92 -4.07 20.51
N LEU A 198 -15.13 -4.33 19.96
CA LEU A 198 -15.42 -4.06 18.55
C LEU A 198 -15.40 -2.55 18.24
N GLN A 199 -15.94 -1.71 19.13
CA GLN A 199 -15.89 -0.25 18.99
C GLN A 199 -14.43 0.25 18.97
N LEU A 200 -13.57 -0.22 19.89
CA LEU A 200 -12.16 0.14 19.94
C LEU A 200 -11.43 -0.31 18.67
N PHE A 201 -11.76 -1.48 18.15
CA PHE A 201 -11.20 -1.96 16.88
C PHE A 201 -11.57 -1.04 15.70
N CYS A 202 -12.85 -0.67 15.56
CA CYS A 202 -13.30 0.25 14.53
C CYS A 202 -12.65 1.64 14.67
N LEU A 203 -12.56 2.17 15.91
CA LEU A 203 -11.86 3.43 16.18
C LEU A 203 -10.37 3.33 15.84
N GLY A 204 -9.74 2.19 16.06
CA GLY A 204 -8.36 1.94 15.66
C GLY A 204 -8.16 2.05 14.16
N ILE A 205 -9.07 1.48 13.36
CA ILE A 205 -9.04 1.61 11.89
C ILE A 205 -9.19 3.08 11.49
N ILE A 206 -10.18 3.77 12.01
CA ILE A 206 -10.40 5.22 11.74
C ILE A 206 -9.15 6.02 12.11
N GLY A 207 -8.54 5.71 13.27
CA GLY A 207 -7.33 6.35 13.75
C GLY A 207 -6.16 6.23 12.78
N GLN A 208 -6.01 5.10 12.08
CA GLN A 208 -4.97 4.92 11.06
C GLN A 208 -5.18 5.88 9.86
N TYR A 209 -6.41 6.04 9.38
CA TYR A 209 -6.71 6.98 8.30
C TYR A 209 -6.51 8.43 8.74
N ILE A 210 -6.96 8.79 9.96
CA ILE A 210 -6.72 10.12 10.52
C ILE A 210 -5.23 10.41 10.64
N ALA A 211 -4.42 9.43 11.07
CA ALA A 211 -2.97 9.59 11.16
C ALA A 211 -2.34 9.88 9.78
N LYS A 212 -2.81 9.22 8.70
CA LYS A 212 -2.36 9.52 7.33
C LYS A 212 -2.77 10.92 6.89
N ILE A 213 -4.03 11.30 7.08
CA ILE A 213 -4.53 12.66 6.79
C ILE A 213 -3.70 13.71 7.54
N TYR A 214 -3.38 13.47 8.82
CA TYR A 214 -2.56 14.38 9.62
C TYR A 214 -1.15 14.58 9.05
N LEU A 215 -0.53 13.53 8.50
CA LEU A 215 0.77 13.63 7.85
C LEU A 215 0.68 14.45 6.56
N GLU A 216 -0.36 14.24 5.75
CA GLU A 216 -0.59 14.97 4.51
C GLU A 216 -0.89 16.47 4.76
N THR A 217 -1.73 16.78 5.74
CA THR A 217 -2.10 18.17 6.04
C THR A 217 -0.95 19.01 6.57
N LYS A 218 0.12 18.40 7.10
CA LYS A 218 1.31 19.14 7.54
C LYS A 218 2.14 19.71 6.41
N HIS A 219 2.06 19.15 5.20
CA HIS A 219 2.85 19.56 4.03
C HIS A 219 4.35 19.70 4.32
N ARG A 220 4.89 18.86 5.21
CA ARG A 220 6.32 18.89 5.53
C ARG A 220 7.13 18.35 4.36
N PRO A 221 8.24 19.01 3.98
CA PRO A 221 9.08 18.49 2.91
C PRO A 221 9.68 17.14 3.32
N HIS A 222 9.81 16.22 2.36
CA HIS A 222 10.38 14.89 2.60
C HIS A 222 11.87 14.95 2.99
N PHE A 223 12.57 16.01 2.58
CA PHE A 223 13.97 16.25 2.91
C PHE A 223 14.26 17.74 2.88
N ILE A 224 15.30 18.12 3.60
CA ILE A 224 15.88 19.48 3.59
C ILE A 224 17.27 19.36 3.01
N VAL A 225 17.55 20.12 1.95
CA VAL A 225 18.88 20.16 1.33
C VAL A 225 19.80 20.99 2.19
N ALA A 226 20.82 20.37 2.79
CA ALA A 226 21.86 21.08 3.56
C ALA A 226 22.88 21.73 2.64
N GLU A 227 23.34 21.01 1.60
CA GLU A 227 24.30 21.50 0.63
C GLU A 227 23.93 21.02 -0.77
N SER A 228 24.17 21.83 -1.78
CA SER A 228 23.96 21.49 -3.17
C SER A 228 25.08 22.05 -4.04
N ASN A 229 25.64 21.22 -4.90
CA ASN A 229 26.59 21.62 -5.93
C ASN A 229 25.91 22.16 -7.21
N ARG A 230 24.55 22.20 -7.26
CA ARG A 230 23.79 22.77 -8.38
C ARG A 230 23.63 24.27 -8.19
N LYS A 231 23.92 25.03 -9.26
CA LYS A 231 23.74 26.48 -9.29
C LYS A 231 22.26 26.92 -9.20
N ASP A 232 21.33 26.02 -9.52
CA ASP A 232 19.86 26.27 -9.57
C ASP A 232 19.12 25.69 -8.33
N ALA A 233 19.79 25.54 -7.19
CA ALA A 233 19.22 24.92 -6.00
C ALA A 233 17.97 25.65 -5.42
N ALA A 234 17.68 26.87 -5.87
CA ALA A 234 16.51 27.66 -5.45
C ALA A 234 15.18 27.17 -6.02
N LEU A 235 15.17 26.21 -6.95
CA LEU A 235 13.95 25.72 -7.65
C LEU A 235 13.42 24.40 -7.10
N ILE A 236 14.00 23.86 -6.02
CA ILE A 236 13.50 22.63 -5.37
C ILE A 236 12.69 23.06 -4.13
N ARG A 237 11.49 23.54 -4.35
CA ARG A 237 10.42 23.66 -3.35
C ARG A 237 9.45 22.52 -3.48
#